data_c1774e2132ecccde778f4843b1305afc
#
_entry.id   c1774e2132ecccde778f4843b1305afc
#
_cell.length_a   1.000
_cell.length_b   1.000
_cell.length_c   1.000
_cell.angle_alpha   90.00
_cell.angle_beta   90.00
_cell.angle_gamma   90.00
#
_symmetry.space_group_name_H-M   'P 1'
#
loop_
_entity.id
_entity.type
_entity.pdbx_description
1 polymer ?
#
loop_
_entity_poly.entity_id
_entity_poly.type
_entity_poly.pdbx_seq_one_letter_code
_entity_poly.pdbx_strand_id
1 'polypeptide(L)'
;RTKDFYMGRTLDFDFAYPCEVTIMPRHFPLTLCHGGELREHFAIIGMAHTAEGYPLYFDAVNEKGLGIAGLNFVGNAAYAASGEDKPNIAQYELIPWLLGTCTTVKEACEALTSVHLTGTPFNENYPTASLHWLLADKNKAVVIEHTADGLHIYENSVGVMTNNPPFPQQMANLAQYRGLSPHQPQGDFAAAMGLPEYSRGLGTQGLPGGLSSDARFVRVLSLIHISEPTRHSLIS
;
A
#
# COMPACT_ATOMS: atom_id res chain seq x y z
N ARG A 1 4.93 14.44 -15.60
CA ARG A 1 5.22 13.08 -15.10
C ARG A 1 6.73 12.89 -15.04
N THR A 2 7.25 12.46 -13.90
CA THR A 2 8.62 11.99 -13.81
C THR A 2 8.75 10.70 -14.63
N LYS A 3 9.95 10.42 -15.16
CA LYS A 3 10.22 9.16 -15.86
C LYS A 3 10.44 7.99 -14.90
N ASP A 4 10.61 8.32 -13.61
CA ASP A 4 10.97 7.38 -12.56
C ASP A 4 9.72 6.96 -11.77
N PHE A 5 9.81 5.78 -11.14
CA PHE A 5 8.80 5.26 -10.24
C PHE A 5 9.11 5.69 -8.81
N TYR A 6 8.10 6.20 -8.13
CA TYR A 6 8.18 6.59 -6.72
C TYR A 6 7.05 5.93 -5.95
N MET A 7 7.38 5.39 -4.79
CA MET A 7 6.45 4.87 -3.80
C MET A 7 6.69 5.61 -2.50
N GLY A 8 5.64 6.10 -1.86
CA GLY A 8 5.71 6.82 -0.60
C GLY A 8 4.58 6.43 0.32
N ARG A 9 4.85 6.49 1.63
CA ARG A 9 3.84 6.26 2.65
C ARG A 9 4.02 7.22 3.82
N THR A 10 2.96 7.43 4.59
CA THR A 10 3.01 7.99 5.94
C THR A 10 2.86 6.85 6.94
N LEU A 11 3.67 6.84 8.00
CA LEU A 11 3.60 5.88 9.10
C LEU A 11 3.20 6.63 10.35
N ASP A 12 1.99 6.39 10.81
CA ASP A 12 1.42 6.99 12.01
C ASP A 12 0.83 5.90 12.91
N PHE A 13 1.23 5.91 14.18
CA PHE A 13 0.75 5.03 15.23
C PHE A 13 0.44 5.83 16.48
N ASP A 14 -0.39 5.29 17.37
CA ASP A 14 -0.72 5.90 18.67
C ASP A 14 0.49 5.94 19.63
N PHE A 15 1.54 5.19 19.33
CA PHE A 15 2.79 5.15 20.08
C PHE A 15 3.99 4.99 19.15
N ALA A 16 5.15 5.47 19.60
CA ALA A 16 6.39 5.37 18.85
C ALA A 16 6.99 3.95 18.97
N TYR A 17 7.11 3.25 17.86
CA TYR A 17 8.00 2.10 17.75
C TYR A 17 9.44 2.60 17.54
N PRO A 18 10.45 1.91 18.09
CA PRO A 18 11.84 2.17 17.72
C PRO A 18 12.07 1.66 16.29
N CYS A 19 11.59 2.45 15.32
CA CYS A 19 11.75 2.14 13.90
C CYS A 19 13.02 2.77 13.33
N GLU A 20 13.69 2.05 12.47
CA GLU A 20 14.93 2.46 11.83
C GLU A 20 14.98 2.06 10.36
N VAL A 21 15.82 2.73 9.59
CA VAL A 21 16.13 2.29 8.22
C VAL A 21 17.03 1.06 8.31
N THR A 22 16.47 -0.07 7.93
CA THR A 22 17.15 -1.38 8.03
C THR A 22 17.51 -1.89 6.64
N ILE A 23 18.77 -2.27 6.46
CA ILE A 23 19.27 -2.91 5.25
C ILE A 23 19.48 -4.39 5.53
N MET A 24 18.82 -5.25 4.76
CA MET A 24 19.08 -6.68 4.71
C MET A 24 19.93 -6.97 3.46
N PRO A 25 21.24 -7.23 3.60
CA PRO A 25 22.11 -7.51 2.45
C PRO A 25 21.77 -8.85 1.83
N ARG A 26 22.18 -9.07 0.59
CA ARG A 26 22.07 -10.39 -0.06
C ARG A 26 22.71 -11.47 0.84
N HIS A 27 22.13 -12.66 0.82
CA HIS A 27 22.60 -13.82 1.58
C HIS A 27 22.55 -13.67 3.11
N PHE A 28 21.89 -12.65 3.64
CA PHE A 28 21.59 -12.59 5.06
C PHE A 28 20.66 -13.76 5.43
N PRO A 29 21.03 -14.61 6.40
CA PRO A 29 20.24 -15.79 6.73
C PRO A 29 18.91 -15.37 7.40
N LEU A 30 17.81 -15.44 6.65
CA LEU A 30 16.47 -15.15 7.17
C LEU A 30 15.76 -16.46 7.51
N THR A 31 15.64 -16.74 8.81
CA THR A 31 14.90 -17.91 9.28
C THR A 31 13.39 -17.67 9.21
N LEU A 32 12.65 -18.62 8.63
CA LEU A 32 11.20 -18.58 8.55
C LEU A 32 10.58 -19.38 9.71
N CYS A 33 9.51 -18.86 10.32
CA CYS A 33 8.91 -19.44 11.53
C CYS A 33 8.31 -20.83 11.33
N HIS A 34 7.85 -21.15 10.12
CA HIS A 34 7.32 -22.47 9.79
C HIS A 34 8.40 -23.44 9.26
N GLY A 35 9.64 -23.07 9.44
CA GLY A 35 10.80 -23.86 9.02
C GLY A 35 11.40 -23.43 7.69
N GLY A 36 12.67 -23.71 7.55
CA GLY A 36 13.47 -23.27 6.42
C GLY A 36 14.21 -21.95 6.67
N GLU A 37 15.10 -21.65 5.76
CA GLU A 37 15.92 -20.46 5.78
C GLU A 37 16.06 -19.90 4.37
N LEU A 38 15.78 -18.61 4.23
CA LEU A 38 15.97 -17.90 2.97
C LEU A 38 17.41 -17.34 2.95
N ARG A 39 18.32 -18.02 2.26
CA ARG A 39 19.73 -17.61 2.10
C ARG A 39 20.01 -16.93 0.78
N GLU A 40 19.32 -17.37 -0.27
CA GLU A 40 19.48 -16.80 -1.61
C GLU A 40 18.34 -15.81 -1.86
N HIS A 41 18.61 -14.53 -1.64
CA HIS A 41 17.61 -13.47 -1.79
C HIS A 41 18.25 -12.15 -2.23
N PHE A 42 17.40 -11.25 -2.73
CA PHE A 42 17.78 -9.89 -3.08
C PHE A 42 18.05 -9.05 -1.84
N ALA A 43 18.88 -8.03 -1.99
CA ALA A 43 19.06 -7.02 -0.94
C ALA A 43 17.78 -6.18 -0.81
N ILE A 44 17.44 -5.86 0.44
CA ILE A 44 16.23 -5.13 0.82
C ILE A 44 16.62 -3.93 1.69
N ILE A 45 15.95 -2.81 1.50
CA ILE A 45 16.04 -1.64 2.37
C ILE A 45 14.64 -1.13 2.68
N GLY A 46 14.38 -0.79 3.92
CA GLY A 46 13.08 -0.28 4.34
C GLY A 46 13.05 0.21 5.77
N MET A 47 11.88 0.68 6.20
CA MET A 47 11.61 0.99 7.60
C MET A 47 11.22 -0.28 8.34
N ALA A 48 11.94 -0.61 9.39
CA ALA A 48 11.67 -1.78 10.20
C ALA A 48 11.82 -1.50 11.70
N HIS A 49 11.21 -2.33 12.50
CA HIS A 49 11.60 -2.54 13.89
C HIS A 49 12.42 -3.83 13.95
N THR A 50 13.67 -3.74 14.41
CA THR A 50 14.52 -4.92 14.55
C THR A 50 14.30 -5.56 15.92
N ALA A 51 13.68 -6.74 15.93
CA ALA A 51 13.42 -7.52 17.14
C ALA A 51 14.20 -8.84 17.07
N GLU A 52 15.00 -9.15 18.09
CA GLU A 52 15.78 -10.40 18.17
C GLU A 52 16.66 -10.67 16.94
N GLY A 53 17.14 -9.59 16.29
CA GLY A 53 17.93 -9.67 15.07
C GLY A 53 17.10 -9.88 13.79
N TYR A 54 15.78 -9.94 13.90
CA TYR A 54 14.86 -10.07 12.77
C TYR A 54 14.25 -8.70 12.37
N PRO A 55 14.29 -8.31 11.09
CA PRO A 55 13.71 -7.05 10.63
C PRO A 55 12.20 -7.19 10.40
N LEU A 56 11.39 -6.67 11.31
CA LEU A 56 9.95 -6.53 11.16
C LEU A 56 9.67 -5.30 10.30
N TYR A 57 9.63 -5.46 8.98
CA TYR A 57 9.43 -4.36 8.04
C TYR A 57 8.01 -3.81 8.05
N PHE A 58 7.88 -2.49 8.11
CA PHE A 58 6.62 -1.77 7.84
C PHE A 58 6.42 -1.52 6.35
N ASP A 59 7.52 -1.19 5.67
CA ASP A 59 7.64 -1.01 4.23
C ASP A 59 9.08 -1.26 3.81
N ALA A 60 9.26 -1.66 2.57
CA ALA A 60 10.60 -1.86 2.02
C ALA A 60 10.58 -1.88 0.49
N VAL A 61 11.77 -1.79 -0.08
CA VAL A 61 12.04 -2.01 -1.51
C VAL A 61 13.25 -2.91 -1.67
N ASN A 62 13.22 -3.76 -2.69
CA ASN A 62 14.39 -4.57 -3.04
C ASN A 62 15.24 -3.90 -4.13
N GLU A 63 16.43 -4.41 -4.33
CA GLU A 63 17.39 -3.93 -5.33
C GLU A 63 16.90 -4.04 -6.79
N LYS A 64 15.78 -4.73 -7.04
CA LYS A 64 15.14 -4.87 -8.36
C LYS A 64 14.05 -3.83 -8.61
N GLY A 65 13.71 -3.03 -7.59
CA GLY A 65 12.71 -1.98 -7.66
C GLY A 65 11.28 -2.47 -7.40
N LEU A 66 11.11 -3.63 -6.77
CA LEU A 66 9.84 -4.07 -6.21
C LEU A 66 9.70 -3.48 -4.80
N GLY A 67 8.60 -2.77 -4.54
CA GLY A 67 8.31 -2.14 -3.26
C GLY A 67 7.01 -2.64 -2.65
N ILE A 68 6.95 -2.72 -1.33
CA ILE A 68 5.76 -3.13 -0.57
C ILE A 68 5.63 -2.30 0.70
N ALA A 69 4.40 -1.98 1.09
CA ALA A 69 4.08 -1.34 2.36
C ALA A 69 2.87 -2.02 3.01
N GLY A 70 2.98 -2.31 4.31
CA GLY A 70 1.89 -2.81 5.13
C GLY A 70 1.14 -1.67 5.82
N LEU A 71 -0.19 -1.72 5.83
CA LEU A 71 -1.06 -0.75 6.48
C LEU A 71 -2.06 -1.49 7.38
N ASN A 72 -2.52 -0.82 8.43
CA ASN A 72 -3.52 -1.38 9.35
C ASN A 72 -4.84 -1.67 8.63
N PHE A 73 -5.36 -2.89 8.86
CA PHE A 73 -6.60 -3.40 8.29
C PHE A 73 -7.48 -4.07 9.36
N VAL A 74 -7.58 -3.40 10.50
CA VAL A 74 -8.25 -3.89 11.71
C VAL A 74 -9.73 -4.22 11.42
N GLY A 75 -10.17 -5.39 11.90
CA GLY A 75 -11.55 -5.86 11.73
C GLY A 75 -11.84 -6.53 10.37
N ASN A 76 -10.91 -6.45 9.41
CA ASN A 76 -11.06 -7.10 8.10
C ASN A 76 -9.99 -8.18 7.87
N ALA A 77 -8.77 -7.96 8.35
CA ALA A 77 -7.71 -8.94 8.20
C ALA A 77 -8.05 -10.26 8.93
N ALA A 78 -8.00 -11.37 8.20
CA ALA A 78 -8.18 -12.72 8.74
C ALA A 78 -7.29 -13.66 7.95
N TYR A 79 -6.24 -14.18 8.59
CA TYR A 79 -5.25 -15.01 7.93
C TYR A 79 -5.64 -16.50 7.91
N ALA A 80 -5.05 -17.25 6.99
CA ALA A 80 -5.24 -18.68 6.91
C ALA A 80 -4.69 -19.40 8.15
N ALA A 81 -5.27 -20.55 8.47
CA ALA A 81 -4.60 -21.51 9.34
C ALA A 81 -3.39 -22.11 8.60
N SER A 82 -2.40 -22.56 9.37
CA SER A 82 -1.29 -23.33 8.78
C SER A 82 -1.81 -24.62 8.13
N GLY A 83 -1.34 -24.90 6.93
CA GLY A 83 -1.69 -26.09 6.15
C GLY A 83 -0.46 -26.93 5.82
N GLU A 84 -0.68 -28.16 5.32
CA GLU A 84 0.38 -29.10 4.91
C GLU A 84 0.56 -29.17 3.39
N ASP A 85 -0.43 -28.66 2.63
CA ASP A 85 -0.46 -28.75 1.17
C ASP A 85 0.38 -27.69 0.48
N LYS A 86 0.71 -26.59 1.19
CA LYS A 86 1.56 -25.49 0.70
C LYS A 86 2.47 -24.97 1.82
N PRO A 87 3.59 -24.33 1.47
CA PRO A 87 4.40 -23.62 2.45
C PRO A 87 3.59 -22.56 3.21
N ASN A 88 3.90 -22.39 4.48
CA ASN A 88 3.29 -21.40 5.34
C ASN A 88 4.24 -20.21 5.48
N ILE A 89 3.73 -18.99 5.29
CA ILE A 89 4.44 -17.73 5.49
C ILE A 89 3.65 -16.91 6.52
N ALA A 90 4.29 -16.51 7.60
CA ALA A 90 3.64 -15.65 8.58
C ALA A 90 3.48 -14.22 8.02
N GLN A 91 2.45 -13.52 8.49
CA GLN A 91 2.14 -12.18 7.99
C GLN A 91 3.32 -11.19 8.14
N TYR A 92 4.13 -11.30 9.19
CA TYR A 92 5.31 -10.44 9.39
C TYR A 92 6.48 -10.81 8.47
N GLU A 93 6.50 -12.03 7.93
CA GLU A 93 7.51 -12.50 6.96
C GLU A 93 7.18 -12.11 5.53
N LEU A 94 5.94 -11.67 5.26
CA LEU A 94 5.47 -11.41 3.89
C LEU A 94 6.37 -10.43 3.14
N ILE A 95 6.72 -9.31 3.78
CA ILE A 95 7.55 -8.27 3.15
C ILE A 95 8.94 -8.82 2.79
N PRO A 96 9.75 -9.33 3.74
CA PRO A 96 11.09 -9.82 3.39
C PRO A 96 11.05 -11.06 2.47
N TRP A 97 10.02 -11.91 2.57
CA TRP A 97 9.89 -13.07 1.71
C TRP A 97 9.61 -12.67 0.26
N LEU A 98 8.59 -11.83 0.00
CA LEU A 98 8.27 -11.37 -1.36
C LEU A 98 9.42 -10.58 -1.98
N LEU A 99 9.98 -9.63 -1.23
CA LEU A 99 11.07 -8.80 -1.74
C LEU A 99 12.37 -9.57 -1.92
N GLY A 100 12.59 -10.62 -1.12
CA GLY A 100 13.75 -11.48 -1.25
C GLY A 100 13.70 -12.41 -2.46
N THR A 101 12.50 -12.82 -2.88
CA THR A 101 12.33 -13.87 -3.90
C THR A 101 11.79 -13.37 -5.23
N CYS A 102 11.13 -12.23 -5.27
CA CYS A 102 10.44 -11.72 -6.46
C CYS A 102 11.10 -10.44 -6.99
N THR A 103 11.06 -10.25 -8.30
CA THR A 103 11.57 -9.06 -8.99
C THR A 103 10.46 -8.15 -9.50
N THR A 104 9.26 -8.68 -9.65
CA THR A 104 8.10 -7.98 -10.23
C THR A 104 6.83 -8.27 -9.44
N VAL A 105 5.85 -7.37 -9.57
CA VAL A 105 4.49 -7.58 -9.03
C VAL A 105 3.87 -8.87 -9.59
N LYS A 106 4.13 -9.21 -10.85
CA LYS A 106 3.60 -10.44 -11.44
C LYS A 106 4.12 -11.69 -10.73
N GLU A 107 5.44 -11.80 -10.56
CA GLU A 107 6.07 -12.91 -9.83
C GLU A 107 5.55 -13.02 -8.39
N ALA A 108 5.41 -11.89 -7.71
CA ALA A 108 4.89 -11.85 -6.34
C ALA A 108 3.43 -12.31 -6.26
N CYS A 109 2.57 -11.93 -7.21
CA CYS A 109 1.20 -12.44 -7.29
C CYS A 109 1.14 -13.96 -7.50
N GLU A 110 2.01 -14.49 -8.36
CA GLU A 110 2.12 -15.94 -8.59
C GLU A 110 2.62 -16.66 -7.33
N ALA A 111 3.64 -16.13 -6.66
CA ALA A 111 4.19 -16.67 -5.43
C ALA A 111 3.14 -16.73 -4.31
N LEU A 112 2.34 -15.67 -4.14
CA LEU A 112 1.28 -15.61 -3.14
C LEU A 112 0.22 -16.71 -3.28
N THR A 113 -0.07 -17.15 -4.49
CA THR A 113 -1.03 -18.25 -4.71
C THR A 113 -0.50 -19.63 -4.30
N SER A 114 0.82 -19.74 -4.13
CA SER A 114 1.51 -20.98 -3.81
C SER A 114 1.79 -21.19 -2.31
N VAL A 115 1.36 -20.26 -1.45
CA VAL A 115 1.59 -20.33 0.00
C VAL A 115 0.31 -20.11 0.80
N HIS A 116 0.35 -20.49 2.08
CA HIS A 116 -0.61 -20.03 3.08
C HIS A 116 -0.04 -18.82 3.80
N LEU A 117 -0.74 -17.69 3.72
CA LEU A 117 -0.41 -16.51 4.53
C LEU A 117 -1.07 -16.69 5.90
N THR A 118 -0.26 -16.97 6.93
CA THR A 118 -0.74 -17.34 8.25
C THR A 118 -0.69 -16.20 9.26
N GLY A 119 -1.57 -16.27 10.26
CA GLY A 119 -1.62 -15.35 11.39
C GLY A 119 -0.64 -15.72 12.52
N THR A 120 0.46 -16.38 12.23
CA THR A 120 1.45 -16.74 13.25
C THR A 120 2.11 -15.48 13.81
N PRO A 121 2.08 -15.24 15.14
CA PRO A 121 2.75 -14.09 15.75
C PRO A 121 4.27 -14.26 15.68
N PHE A 122 5.01 -13.15 15.75
CA PHE A 122 6.47 -13.22 15.85
C PHE A 122 6.89 -13.80 17.21
N ASN A 123 6.34 -13.26 18.29
CA ASN A 123 6.43 -13.78 19.65
C ASN A 123 5.31 -13.18 20.54
N GLU A 124 5.34 -13.41 21.85
CA GLU A 124 4.32 -12.92 22.79
C GLU A 124 4.24 -11.38 22.84
N ASN A 125 5.36 -10.68 22.62
CA ASN A 125 5.42 -9.22 22.64
C ASN A 125 5.00 -8.60 21.30
N TYR A 126 5.08 -9.35 20.21
CA TYR A 126 4.73 -8.93 18.85
C TYR A 126 3.66 -9.87 18.27
N PRO A 127 2.39 -9.66 18.67
CA PRO A 127 1.27 -10.48 18.21
C PRO A 127 1.02 -10.25 16.72
N THR A 128 0.15 -11.08 16.15
CA THR A 128 -0.30 -10.96 14.77
C THR A 128 -0.87 -9.57 14.50
N ALA A 129 -0.28 -8.85 13.55
CA ALA A 129 -0.79 -7.56 13.12
C ALA A 129 -1.87 -7.74 12.04
N SER A 130 -2.96 -6.99 12.17
CA SER A 130 -4.02 -6.94 11.17
C SER A 130 -3.61 -6.00 10.05
N LEU A 131 -3.08 -6.55 8.94
CA LEU A 131 -2.51 -5.77 7.84
C LEU A 131 -3.16 -6.13 6.50
N HIS A 132 -3.06 -5.18 5.59
CA HIS A 132 -3.12 -5.36 4.15
C HIS A 132 -1.94 -4.63 3.50
N TRP A 133 -1.63 -4.91 2.23
CA TRP A 133 -0.39 -4.43 1.64
C TRP A 133 -0.60 -3.80 0.27
N LEU A 134 0.13 -2.71 0.03
CA LEU A 134 0.35 -2.16 -1.31
C LEU A 134 1.68 -2.71 -1.83
N LEU A 135 1.63 -3.44 -2.92
CA LEU A 135 2.80 -3.96 -3.63
C LEU A 135 2.88 -3.30 -5.01
N ALA A 136 4.05 -2.78 -5.37
CA ALA A 136 4.20 -2.06 -6.63
C ALA A 136 5.61 -2.18 -7.21
N ASP A 137 5.67 -2.15 -8.53
CA ASP A 137 6.86 -1.94 -9.33
C ASP A 137 6.63 -0.81 -10.35
N LYS A 138 7.59 -0.53 -11.21
CA LYS A 138 7.47 0.53 -12.23
C LYS A 138 6.31 0.35 -13.22
N ASN A 139 5.74 -0.85 -13.33
CA ASN A 139 4.74 -1.19 -14.34
C ASN A 139 3.34 -1.37 -13.73
N LYS A 140 3.25 -1.83 -12.50
CA LYS A 140 1.98 -2.27 -11.90
C LYS A 140 1.97 -2.05 -10.39
N ALA A 141 0.77 -1.79 -9.85
CA ALA A 141 0.49 -1.83 -8.41
C ALA A 141 -0.68 -2.76 -8.13
N VAL A 142 -0.63 -3.45 -6.99
CA VAL A 142 -1.72 -4.29 -6.50
C VAL A 142 -1.92 -4.06 -5.00
N VAL A 143 -3.14 -4.31 -4.54
CA VAL A 143 -3.48 -4.39 -3.12
C VAL A 143 -3.66 -5.86 -2.76
N ILE A 144 -3.01 -6.29 -1.69
CA ILE A 144 -3.08 -7.64 -1.14
C ILE A 144 -3.89 -7.57 0.15
N GLU A 145 -5.00 -8.25 0.20
CA GLU A 145 -5.88 -8.37 1.37
C GLU A 145 -6.14 -9.83 1.67
N HIS A 146 -6.00 -10.22 2.92
CA HIS A 146 -6.43 -11.55 3.38
C HIS A 146 -7.58 -11.36 4.38
N THR A 147 -8.77 -11.76 3.96
CA THR A 147 -10.02 -11.61 4.71
C THR A 147 -10.61 -12.99 5.04
N ALA A 148 -11.74 -13.02 5.73
CA ALA A 148 -12.35 -14.28 6.18
C ALA A 148 -12.71 -15.25 5.03
N ASP A 149 -12.88 -14.73 3.82
CA ASP A 149 -13.14 -15.51 2.60
C ASP A 149 -11.87 -15.83 1.78
N GLY A 150 -10.69 -15.45 2.29
CA GLY A 150 -9.39 -15.84 1.75
C GLY A 150 -8.51 -14.70 1.26
N LEU A 151 -7.50 -15.06 0.47
CA LEU A 151 -6.53 -14.13 -0.12
C LEU A 151 -7.11 -13.48 -1.37
N HIS A 152 -7.07 -12.15 -1.39
CA HIS A 152 -7.47 -11.32 -2.53
C HIS A 152 -6.29 -10.48 -3.02
N ILE A 153 -6.12 -10.38 -4.32
CA ILE A 153 -5.13 -9.54 -4.97
C ILE A 153 -5.86 -8.67 -5.99
N TYR A 154 -5.98 -7.39 -5.68
CA TYR A 154 -6.68 -6.42 -6.52
C TYR A 154 -5.70 -5.58 -7.32
N GLU A 155 -5.94 -5.43 -8.61
CA GLU A 155 -5.20 -4.47 -9.42
C GLU A 155 -5.50 -3.03 -8.95
N ASN A 156 -4.46 -2.29 -8.63
CA ASN A 156 -4.57 -0.92 -8.16
C ASN A 156 -4.18 0.08 -9.26
N SER A 157 -5.12 0.37 -10.13
CA SER A 157 -4.94 1.31 -11.24
C SER A 157 -4.83 2.77 -10.81
N VAL A 158 -5.22 3.09 -9.58
CA VAL A 158 -5.17 4.46 -9.04
C VAL A 158 -3.89 4.77 -8.26
N GLY A 159 -3.11 3.75 -7.90
CA GLY A 159 -1.82 3.91 -7.21
C GLY A 159 -1.92 4.39 -5.77
N VAL A 160 -3.08 4.34 -5.15
CA VAL A 160 -3.34 4.78 -3.77
C VAL A 160 -3.88 3.63 -2.94
N MET A 161 -3.47 3.54 -1.69
CA MET A 161 -4.06 2.69 -0.67
C MET A 161 -4.06 3.44 0.67
N THR A 162 -5.11 3.28 1.42
CA THR A 162 -5.23 3.75 2.82
C THR A 162 -5.63 2.55 3.68
N ASN A 163 -6.19 2.78 4.86
CA ASN A 163 -6.64 1.71 5.74
C ASN A 163 -8.03 1.15 5.31
N ASN A 164 -8.87 0.78 6.28
CA ASN A 164 -10.27 0.36 6.03
C ASN A 164 -11.06 1.40 5.23
N PRO A 165 -12.09 0.99 4.50
CA PRO A 165 -12.60 -0.36 4.26
C PRO A 165 -11.77 -1.15 3.23
N PRO A 166 -12.14 -2.42 2.91
CA PRO A 166 -11.50 -3.20 1.83
C PRO A 166 -11.44 -2.44 0.51
N PHE A 167 -10.39 -2.71 -0.28
CA PHE A 167 -10.08 -1.98 -1.50
C PHE A 167 -11.25 -1.86 -2.51
N PRO A 168 -12.07 -2.89 -2.76
CA PRO A 168 -13.25 -2.74 -3.63
C PRO A 168 -14.25 -1.71 -3.11
N GLN A 169 -14.40 -1.58 -1.79
CA GLN A 169 -15.28 -0.56 -1.19
C GLN A 169 -14.68 0.84 -1.32
N GLN A 170 -13.35 0.97 -1.20
CA GLN A 170 -12.65 2.24 -1.48
C GLN A 170 -12.88 2.68 -2.93
N MET A 171 -12.80 1.76 -3.88
CA MET A 171 -13.05 2.05 -5.29
C MET A 171 -14.53 2.40 -5.56
N ALA A 172 -15.47 1.73 -4.88
CA ALA A 172 -16.88 2.08 -4.96
C ALA A 172 -17.17 3.47 -4.39
N ASN A 173 -16.56 3.82 -3.25
CA ASN A 173 -16.62 5.16 -2.67
C ASN A 173 -16.03 6.20 -3.63
N LEU A 174 -14.89 5.93 -4.23
CA LEU A 174 -14.24 6.82 -5.20
C LEU A 174 -15.16 7.19 -6.36
N ALA A 175 -16.00 6.26 -6.82
CA ALA A 175 -16.94 6.51 -7.92
C ALA A 175 -17.94 7.63 -7.63
N GLN A 176 -18.19 7.97 -6.37
CA GLN A 176 -19.05 9.09 -5.98
C GLN A 176 -18.39 10.45 -6.24
N TYR A 177 -17.06 10.48 -6.34
CA TYR A 177 -16.26 11.69 -6.54
C TYR A 177 -15.84 11.93 -8.00
N ARG A 178 -16.42 11.20 -8.96
CA ARG A 178 -16.11 11.34 -10.39
C ARG A 178 -16.39 12.72 -10.98
N GLY A 179 -17.10 13.59 -10.23
CA GLY A 179 -17.30 14.98 -10.60
C GLY A 179 -16.12 15.92 -10.30
N LEU A 180 -15.14 15.44 -9.50
CA LEU A 180 -13.95 16.23 -9.21
C LEU A 180 -13.12 16.43 -10.47
N SER A 181 -12.67 17.66 -10.71
CA SER A 181 -11.97 18.07 -11.92
C SER A 181 -10.97 19.19 -11.64
N PRO A 182 -9.82 19.26 -12.34
CA PRO A 182 -8.98 20.46 -12.35
C PRO A 182 -9.60 21.63 -13.09
N HIS A 183 -10.65 21.39 -13.87
CA HIS A 183 -11.33 22.39 -14.69
C HIS A 183 -12.49 23.03 -13.94
N GLN A 184 -12.79 24.29 -14.28
CA GLN A 184 -13.99 24.96 -13.81
C GLN A 184 -15.25 24.29 -14.39
N PRO A 185 -16.31 24.13 -13.57
CA PRO A 185 -17.59 23.63 -14.05
C PRO A 185 -18.23 24.62 -15.03
N GLN A 186 -18.99 24.10 -16.00
CA GLN A 186 -19.63 24.90 -17.04
C GLN A 186 -20.88 25.68 -16.56
N GLY A 187 -21.30 25.51 -15.31
CA GLY A 187 -22.46 26.20 -14.76
C GLY A 187 -23.82 25.65 -15.26
N ASP A 188 -23.86 24.40 -15.72
CA ASP A 188 -25.05 23.76 -16.32
C ASP A 188 -26.20 23.55 -15.32
N PHE A 189 -25.89 23.52 -14.02
CA PHE A 189 -26.87 23.28 -12.96
C PHE A 189 -28.06 24.28 -12.99
N ALA A 190 -27.80 25.52 -13.30
CA ALA A 190 -28.81 26.57 -13.37
C ALA A 190 -28.51 27.56 -14.50
N ALA A 191 -28.33 27.04 -15.71
CA ALA A 191 -27.88 27.81 -16.87
C ALA A 191 -28.73 29.07 -17.14
N ALA A 192 -30.02 29.00 -16.91
CA ALA A 192 -30.93 30.14 -17.09
C ALA A 192 -30.72 31.30 -16.09
N MET A 193 -30.02 31.05 -14.98
CA MET A 193 -29.73 32.07 -13.95
C MET A 193 -28.45 32.88 -14.25
N GLY A 194 -27.64 32.44 -15.20
CA GLY A 194 -26.40 33.15 -15.55
C GLY A 194 -25.45 33.33 -14.37
N LEU A 195 -25.25 32.32 -13.54
CA LEU A 195 -24.42 32.37 -12.33
C LEU A 195 -22.97 32.75 -12.70
N PRO A 196 -22.41 33.86 -12.17
CA PRO A 196 -21.08 34.27 -12.52
C PRO A 196 -20.04 33.38 -11.83
N GLU A 197 -18.92 33.16 -12.50
CA GLU A 197 -17.74 32.58 -11.90
C GLU A 197 -17.07 33.61 -10.98
N TYR A 198 -17.07 33.37 -9.67
CA TYR A 198 -16.52 34.31 -8.67
C TYR A 198 -15.17 33.83 -8.11
N SER A 199 -14.78 32.59 -8.35
CA SER A 199 -13.57 31.97 -7.78
C SER A 199 -13.02 30.88 -8.71
N ARG A 200 -11.73 30.58 -8.56
CA ARG A 200 -11.09 29.43 -9.21
C ARG A 200 -11.17 28.19 -8.33
N GLY A 201 -11.00 27.00 -8.93
CA GLY A 201 -10.96 25.74 -8.21
C GLY A 201 -12.32 25.14 -7.88
N LEU A 202 -13.42 25.65 -8.45
CA LEU A 202 -14.77 25.14 -8.22
C LEU A 202 -14.96 23.69 -8.68
N GLY A 203 -14.14 23.19 -9.61
CA GLY A 203 -14.15 21.79 -10.04
C GLY A 203 -13.71 20.80 -8.94
N THR A 204 -13.08 21.28 -7.86
CA THR A 204 -12.72 20.46 -6.69
C THR A 204 -13.71 20.60 -5.54
N GLN A 205 -14.85 21.28 -5.77
CA GLN A 205 -15.88 21.41 -4.75
C GLN A 205 -16.43 20.02 -4.38
N GLY A 206 -16.51 19.73 -3.07
CA GLY A 206 -16.90 18.43 -2.56
C GLY A 206 -15.72 17.49 -2.31
N LEU A 207 -14.45 17.92 -2.53
CA LEU A 207 -13.29 17.16 -2.10
C LEU A 207 -13.33 16.97 -0.57
N PRO A 208 -13.26 15.72 -0.05
CA PRO A 208 -13.41 15.47 1.37
C PRO A 208 -12.21 16.01 2.17
N GLY A 209 -12.47 16.79 3.22
CA GLY A 209 -11.47 17.33 4.13
C GLY A 209 -11.23 16.47 5.39
N GLY A 210 -12.02 15.41 5.59
CA GLY A 210 -11.95 14.55 6.77
C GLY A 210 -10.64 13.76 6.89
N LEU A 211 -10.41 13.20 8.08
CA LEU A 211 -9.24 12.36 8.39
C LEU A 211 -9.52 10.86 8.27
N SER A 212 -10.76 10.46 7.97
CA SER A 212 -11.12 9.07 7.75
C SER A 212 -10.32 8.46 6.59
N SER A 213 -10.16 7.16 6.61
CA SER A 213 -9.38 6.44 5.61
C SER A 213 -9.90 6.67 4.18
N ASP A 214 -11.20 6.60 4.01
CA ASP A 214 -11.89 6.86 2.73
C ASP A 214 -11.74 8.32 2.25
N ALA A 215 -11.83 9.29 3.16
CA ALA A 215 -11.59 10.70 2.83
C ALA A 215 -10.12 10.93 2.43
N ARG A 216 -9.17 10.32 3.14
CA ARG A 216 -7.74 10.38 2.81
C ARG A 216 -7.44 9.71 1.45
N PHE A 217 -8.10 8.60 1.14
CA PHE A 217 -7.99 7.91 -0.15
C PHE A 217 -8.30 8.86 -1.32
N VAL A 218 -9.49 9.47 -1.29
CA VAL A 218 -9.92 10.44 -2.32
C VAL A 218 -8.98 11.64 -2.40
N ARG A 219 -8.56 12.15 -1.26
CA ARG A 219 -7.69 13.34 -1.17
C ARG A 219 -6.30 13.09 -1.74
N VAL A 220 -5.67 11.95 -1.41
CA VAL A 220 -4.35 11.59 -1.97
C VAL A 220 -4.48 11.38 -3.48
N LEU A 221 -5.55 10.73 -3.94
CA LEU A 221 -5.80 10.56 -5.36
C LEU A 221 -5.93 11.91 -6.08
N SER A 222 -6.62 12.89 -5.47
CA SER A 222 -6.74 14.23 -6.05
C SER A 222 -5.38 14.94 -6.17
N LEU A 223 -4.47 14.73 -5.23
CA LEU A 223 -3.11 15.28 -5.29
C LEU A 223 -2.32 14.71 -6.47
N ILE A 224 -2.51 13.41 -6.76
CA ILE A 224 -1.81 12.73 -7.86
C ILE A 224 -2.39 13.14 -9.22
N HIS A 225 -3.71 13.19 -9.35
CA HIS A 225 -4.39 13.31 -10.65
C HIS A 225 -4.92 14.71 -10.97
N ILE A 226 -5.16 15.57 -9.96
CA ILE A 226 -5.70 16.92 -10.13
C ILE A 226 -4.66 17.99 -9.82
N SER A 227 -3.95 17.84 -8.70
CA SER A 227 -3.01 18.84 -8.18
C SER A 227 -1.55 18.50 -8.51
N GLU A 228 -1.29 17.77 -9.60
CA GLU A 228 0.10 17.55 -10.02
C GLU A 228 0.84 18.90 -10.02
N PRO A 229 2.02 18.99 -9.39
CA PRO A 229 2.77 20.24 -9.36
C PRO A 229 3.01 20.66 -10.80
N THR A 230 2.35 21.73 -11.22
CA THR A 230 2.71 22.44 -12.44
C THR A 230 4.20 22.73 -12.33
N ARG A 231 4.98 22.27 -13.31
CA ARG A 231 6.35 22.74 -13.45
C ARG A 231 6.27 24.26 -13.35
N HIS A 232 6.86 24.84 -12.31
CA HIS A 232 7.18 26.24 -12.34
C HIS A 232 8.10 26.41 -13.54
N SER A 233 7.55 26.83 -14.66
CA SER A 233 8.36 27.46 -15.69
C SER A 233 9.01 28.63 -14.97
N LEU A 234 10.31 28.52 -14.75
CA LEU A 234 11.12 29.66 -14.33
C LEU A 234 10.77 30.80 -15.30
N ILE A 235 10.06 31.80 -14.78
CA ILE A 235 9.87 33.04 -15.52
C ILE A 235 11.28 33.63 -15.59
N SER A 236 11.88 33.52 -16.77
CA SER A 236 13.09 34.18 -17.15
C SER A 236 12.84 35.67 -17.26
#